data_84126b3284cd9b0255a3c7778e757c66
#
_entry.id   84126b3284cd9b0255a3c7778e757c66
#
_cell.length_a   1.000
_cell.length_b   1.000
_cell.length_c   1.000
_cell.angle_alpha   90.00
_cell.angle_beta   90.00
_cell.angle_gamma   90.00
#
_symmetry.space_group_name_H-M   'P 1'
#
loop_
_entity.id
_entity.type
_entity.pdbx_description
1 polymer ?
#
loop_
_entity_poly.entity_id
_entity_poly.type
_entity_poly.pdbx_seq_one_letter_code
_entity_poly.pdbx_strand_id
1 'polypeptide(L)'
;MLHLTNYIKPGISATMLYPRAFVDENLHLEGIKAACALPDYEILDLCLPFDKHIREEEISLLRQSGKQIYLNAHPVLQQDGMFNPCSDEPETRARAFRLMLDHIRWAGELGAPVLVYTANVDKGDAVRQTLWDRLSTLIQACDQEAARQGVVMALEPIERHRFKKLFLGPTAECCAFVKHLRQAGCTQAGLIMDVTHLPLMEEDISVAFAQSAEVGISHIHLGGAVLDPNSPFYG
;
A
#
# COMPACT_ATOMS: atom_id res chain seq x y z
N MET A 1 -25.62 13.27 -18.79
CA MET A 1 -24.63 12.20 -18.59
C MET A 1 -23.81 12.58 -17.36
N LEU A 2 -23.74 11.73 -16.34
CA LEU A 2 -22.90 11.98 -15.16
C LEU A 2 -21.46 11.69 -15.56
N HIS A 3 -20.59 12.70 -15.46
CA HIS A 3 -19.14 12.49 -15.69
C HIS A 3 -18.53 11.93 -14.41
N LEU A 4 -17.79 10.83 -14.51
CA LEU A 4 -17.16 10.14 -13.38
C LEU A 4 -16.23 11.08 -12.59
N THR A 5 -15.53 11.98 -13.27
CA THR A 5 -14.65 13.00 -12.69
C THR A 5 -15.34 14.00 -11.75
N ASN A 6 -16.68 14.05 -11.74
CA ASN A 6 -17.43 14.83 -10.75
C ASN A 6 -17.46 14.17 -9.36
N TYR A 7 -17.10 12.88 -9.28
CA TYR A 7 -17.20 12.07 -8.07
C TYR A 7 -15.86 11.49 -7.61
N ILE A 8 -14.93 11.31 -8.56
CA ILE A 8 -13.59 10.77 -8.28
C ILE A 8 -12.53 11.62 -8.98
N LYS A 9 -11.36 11.70 -8.38
CA LYS A 9 -10.18 12.26 -8.99
C LYS A 9 -9.37 11.16 -9.67
N PRO A 10 -9.04 11.29 -10.96
CA PRO A 10 -8.21 10.31 -11.65
C PRO A 10 -6.78 10.37 -11.13
N GLY A 11 -6.22 9.21 -10.84
CA GLY A 11 -4.83 9.03 -10.44
C GLY A 11 -4.12 8.02 -11.31
N ILE A 12 -2.81 8.00 -11.22
CA ILE A 12 -1.98 6.99 -11.88
C ILE A 12 -0.91 6.47 -10.93
N SER A 13 -0.69 5.15 -10.96
CA SER A 13 0.44 4.56 -10.27
C SER A 13 1.71 4.75 -11.10
N ALA A 14 2.63 5.56 -10.60
CA ALA A 14 3.90 5.81 -11.25
C ALA A 14 4.74 4.52 -11.38
N THR A 15 4.61 3.61 -10.40
CA THR A 15 5.25 2.29 -10.40
C THR A 15 4.82 1.43 -11.59
N MET A 16 3.52 1.50 -11.94
CA MET A 16 2.97 0.73 -13.06
C MET A 16 3.26 1.41 -14.40
N LEU A 17 3.31 2.73 -14.43
CA LEU A 17 3.59 3.50 -15.65
C LEU A 17 5.06 3.40 -16.08
N TYR A 18 5.97 3.43 -15.10
CA TYR A 18 7.42 3.38 -15.31
C TYR A 18 8.09 2.27 -14.49
N PRO A 19 7.77 0.98 -14.72
CA PRO A 19 8.20 -0.11 -13.85
C PRO A 19 9.72 -0.25 -13.74
N ARG A 20 10.47 0.11 -14.79
CA ARG A 20 11.93 0.08 -14.75
C ARG A 20 12.52 1.12 -13.78
N ALA A 21 11.88 2.26 -13.62
CA ALA A 21 12.31 3.31 -12.70
C ALA A 21 12.23 2.85 -11.24
N PHE A 22 11.35 1.88 -10.93
CA PHE A 22 11.19 1.33 -9.58
C PHE A 22 12.04 0.09 -9.29
N VAL A 23 12.76 -0.40 -10.30
CA VAL A 23 13.78 -1.46 -10.15
C VAL A 23 15.20 -0.88 -10.12
N ASP A 24 15.42 0.20 -10.88
CA ASP A 24 16.68 0.93 -10.94
C ASP A 24 16.48 2.34 -10.37
N GLU A 25 16.97 2.57 -9.16
CA GLU A 25 16.84 3.86 -8.47
C GLU A 25 17.46 5.04 -9.24
N ASN A 26 18.43 4.80 -10.12
CA ASN A 26 18.99 5.85 -10.98
C ASN A 26 17.98 6.41 -12.00
N LEU A 27 16.96 5.62 -12.35
CA LEU A 27 15.88 6.03 -13.25
C LEU A 27 14.66 6.58 -12.53
N HIS A 28 14.62 6.48 -11.19
CA HIS A 28 13.44 6.77 -10.38
C HIS A 28 12.97 8.20 -10.57
N LEU A 29 13.89 9.16 -10.42
CA LEU A 29 13.59 10.59 -10.54
C LEU A 29 13.07 10.97 -11.93
N GLU A 30 13.60 10.35 -13.01
CA GLU A 30 13.12 10.58 -14.37
C GLU A 30 11.68 10.07 -14.55
N GLY A 31 11.39 8.88 -14.02
CA GLY A 31 10.03 8.32 -14.03
C GLY A 31 9.03 9.22 -13.31
N ILE A 32 9.40 9.75 -12.16
CA ILE A 32 8.54 10.67 -11.38
C ILE A 32 8.39 12.02 -12.10
N LYS A 33 9.44 12.59 -12.68
CA LYS A 33 9.35 13.82 -13.50
C LYS A 33 8.35 13.62 -14.64
N ALA A 34 8.41 12.50 -15.34
CA ALA A 34 7.50 12.18 -16.42
C ALA A 34 6.05 11.98 -15.90
N ALA A 35 5.84 11.30 -14.77
CA ALA A 35 4.52 11.15 -14.17
C ALA A 35 3.92 12.50 -13.73
N CYS A 36 4.71 13.36 -13.10
CA CYS A 36 4.29 14.72 -12.73
C CYS A 36 3.84 15.56 -13.91
N ALA A 37 4.43 15.35 -15.09
CA ALA A 37 4.10 16.10 -16.32
C ALA A 37 2.78 15.68 -16.98
N LEU A 38 2.13 14.60 -16.54
CA LEU A 38 0.87 14.13 -17.11
C LEU A 38 -0.29 15.05 -16.66
N PRO A 39 -0.95 15.78 -17.59
CA PRO A 39 -1.95 16.77 -17.20
C PRO A 39 -3.28 16.15 -16.74
N ASP A 40 -3.60 14.96 -17.24
CA ASP A 40 -4.92 14.33 -17.05
C ASP A 40 -5.09 13.64 -15.69
N TYR A 41 -4.02 13.52 -14.90
CA TYR A 41 -4.04 12.87 -13.61
C TYR A 41 -3.79 13.87 -12.48
N GLU A 42 -4.71 13.94 -11.54
CA GLU A 42 -4.58 14.79 -10.35
C GLU A 42 -3.82 14.10 -9.22
N ILE A 43 -3.82 12.75 -9.21
CA ILE A 43 -3.22 11.92 -8.17
C ILE A 43 -2.04 11.15 -8.74
N LEU A 44 -0.95 11.09 -7.97
CA LEU A 44 0.16 10.15 -8.17
C LEU A 44 0.24 9.18 -7.00
N ASP A 45 0.19 7.90 -7.32
CA ASP A 45 0.42 6.80 -6.40
C ASP A 45 1.82 6.22 -6.66
N LEU A 46 2.66 6.13 -5.64
CA LEU A 46 4.07 5.76 -5.81
C LEU A 46 4.73 5.22 -4.55
N CYS A 47 5.87 4.55 -4.73
CA CYS A 47 6.83 4.23 -3.68
C CYS A 47 8.00 5.20 -3.75
N LEU A 48 8.57 5.58 -2.61
CA LEU A 48 9.80 6.38 -2.56
C LEU A 48 11.04 5.48 -2.61
N PRO A 49 12.15 5.94 -3.23
CA PRO A 49 13.40 5.19 -3.32
C PRO A 49 14.12 5.08 -1.97
N PHE A 50 14.98 4.05 -1.82
CA PHE A 50 15.82 3.89 -0.64
C PHE A 50 17.00 4.85 -0.60
N ASP A 51 17.56 5.21 -1.77
CA ASP A 51 18.64 6.20 -1.82
C ASP A 51 18.16 7.55 -1.28
N LYS A 52 18.87 8.06 -0.28
CA LYS A 52 18.48 9.26 0.43
C LYS A 52 18.49 10.50 -0.48
N HIS A 53 19.49 10.63 -1.34
CA HIS A 53 19.62 11.82 -2.19
C HIS A 53 18.55 11.87 -3.26
N ILE A 54 18.28 10.72 -3.91
CA ILE A 54 17.21 10.60 -4.90
C ILE A 54 15.86 10.88 -4.24
N ARG A 55 15.62 10.33 -3.07
CA ARG A 55 14.37 10.55 -2.32
C ARG A 55 14.14 12.01 -1.93
N GLU A 56 15.17 12.70 -1.42
CA GLU A 56 15.07 14.12 -1.03
C GLU A 56 14.76 15.00 -2.26
N GLU A 57 15.41 14.74 -3.40
CA GLU A 57 15.14 15.43 -4.65
C GLU A 57 13.71 15.15 -5.15
N GLU A 58 13.28 13.88 -5.06
CA GLU A 58 11.94 13.47 -5.46
C GLU A 58 10.85 14.10 -4.59
N ILE A 59 11.00 14.10 -3.26
CA ILE A 59 10.07 14.77 -2.35
C ILE A 59 9.94 16.24 -2.69
N SER A 60 11.07 16.92 -2.98
CA SER A 60 11.06 18.31 -3.41
C SER A 60 10.28 18.51 -4.72
N LEU A 61 10.49 17.64 -5.70
CA LEU A 61 9.78 17.66 -6.97
C LEU A 61 8.27 17.43 -6.80
N LEU A 62 7.90 16.40 -6.03
CA LEU A 62 6.50 16.04 -5.78
C LEU A 62 5.74 17.18 -5.10
N ARG A 63 6.33 17.85 -4.12
CA ARG A 63 5.74 19.03 -3.46
C ARG A 63 5.50 20.19 -4.43
N GLN A 64 6.34 20.35 -5.45
CA GLN A 64 6.21 21.39 -6.46
C GLN A 64 5.25 21.03 -7.58
N SER A 65 4.93 19.75 -7.75
CA SER A 65 4.11 19.26 -8.88
C SER A 65 2.65 19.72 -8.83
N GLY A 66 2.15 20.09 -7.66
CA GLY A 66 0.73 20.37 -7.43
C GLY A 66 -0.18 19.15 -7.47
N LYS A 67 0.38 17.94 -7.62
CA LYS A 67 -0.35 16.67 -7.59
C LYS A 67 -0.66 16.27 -6.16
N GLN A 68 -1.76 15.58 -5.95
CA GLN A 68 -2.04 14.88 -4.70
C GLN A 68 -1.26 13.56 -4.68
N ILE A 69 -0.52 13.31 -3.61
CA ILE A 69 0.34 12.14 -3.51
C ILE A 69 -0.30 11.09 -2.62
N TYR A 70 -0.23 9.83 -3.04
CA TYR A 70 -0.51 8.64 -2.24
C TYR A 70 0.76 7.81 -2.19
N LEU A 71 1.16 7.36 -1.00
CA LEU A 71 2.38 6.58 -0.84
C LEU A 71 2.08 5.11 -0.60
N ASN A 72 2.94 4.27 -1.16
CA ASN A 72 2.97 2.83 -0.94
C ASN A 72 4.24 2.41 -0.20
N ALA A 73 4.06 1.65 0.86
CA ALA A 73 5.15 0.98 1.58
C ALA A 73 5.30 -0.51 1.18
N HIS A 74 4.64 -0.96 0.11
CA HIS A 74 4.56 -2.37 -0.31
C HIS A 74 5.92 -3.05 -0.44
N PRO A 75 6.91 -2.50 -1.18
CA PRO A 75 8.17 -3.20 -1.39
C PRO A 75 8.90 -3.51 -0.10
N VAL A 76 8.68 -2.68 0.91
CA VAL A 76 9.33 -2.77 2.22
C VAL A 76 8.76 -3.89 3.07
N LEU A 77 7.43 -4.04 3.05
CA LEU A 77 6.73 -4.95 3.95
C LEU A 77 6.49 -6.33 3.36
N GLN A 78 6.45 -6.45 2.03
CA GLN A 78 6.28 -7.74 1.35
C GLN A 78 7.53 -8.61 1.37
N GLN A 79 8.71 -8.03 1.46
CA GLN A 79 9.96 -8.77 1.34
C GLN A 79 10.27 -9.56 2.61
N ASP A 80 10.52 -10.86 2.44
CA ASP A 80 11.15 -11.71 3.44
C ASP A 80 12.63 -11.29 3.52
N GLY A 81 12.90 -10.17 4.15
CA GLY A 81 14.21 -9.58 4.16
C GLY A 81 14.42 -8.64 5.34
N MET A 82 15.31 -7.66 5.13
CA MET A 82 15.80 -6.75 6.15
C MET A 82 14.70 -5.94 6.88
N PHE A 83 13.51 -5.79 6.27
CA PHE A 83 12.42 -4.94 6.78
C PHE A 83 11.11 -5.70 7.00
N ASN A 84 11.16 -7.00 7.22
CA ASN A 84 9.96 -7.80 7.45
C ASN A 84 9.41 -7.59 8.87
N PRO A 85 8.21 -6.98 9.06
CA PRO A 85 7.61 -6.77 10.38
C PRO A 85 7.15 -8.07 11.05
N CYS A 86 6.99 -9.13 10.26
CA CYS A 86 6.56 -10.44 10.73
C CYS A 86 7.72 -11.42 10.95
N SER A 87 8.98 -10.97 10.81
CA SER A 87 10.17 -11.79 11.01
C SER A 87 10.24 -12.40 12.42
N ASP A 88 10.84 -13.58 12.53
CA ASP A 88 11.18 -14.17 13.83
C ASP A 88 12.27 -13.37 14.55
N GLU A 89 13.14 -12.69 13.77
CA GLU A 89 14.25 -11.89 14.29
C GLU A 89 13.78 -10.53 14.83
N PRO A 90 13.94 -10.23 16.13
CA PRO A 90 13.50 -8.97 16.75
C PRO A 90 14.13 -7.73 16.10
N GLU A 91 15.39 -7.83 15.67
CA GLU A 91 16.10 -6.72 15.05
C GLU A 91 15.53 -6.37 13.66
N THR A 92 15.14 -7.39 12.89
CA THR A 92 14.45 -7.20 11.60
C THR A 92 13.11 -6.50 11.80
N ARG A 93 12.32 -6.90 12.82
CA ARG A 93 11.08 -6.19 13.16
C ARG A 93 11.32 -4.74 13.59
N ALA A 94 12.38 -4.50 14.37
CA ALA A 94 12.74 -3.14 14.78
C ALA A 94 13.16 -2.26 13.58
N ARG A 95 13.83 -2.82 12.57
CA ARG A 95 14.13 -2.11 11.32
C ARG A 95 12.86 -1.80 10.54
N ALA A 96 11.94 -2.76 10.42
CA ALA A 96 10.65 -2.55 9.77
C ALA A 96 9.84 -1.44 10.45
N PHE A 97 9.83 -1.40 11.78
CA PHE A 97 9.17 -0.34 12.55
C PHE A 97 9.75 1.05 12.25
N ARG A 98 11.08 1.19 12.29
CA ARG A 98 11.73 2.47 11.97
C ARG A 98 11.40 2.95 10.55
N LEU A 99 11.48 2.04 9.59
CA LEU A 99 11.20 2.38 8.20
C LEU A 99 9.72 2.74 7.98
N MET A 100 8.78 2.09 8.66
CA MET A 100 7.36 2.45 8.61
C MET A 100 7.13 3.86 9.17
N LEU A 101 7.79 4.21 10.28
CA LEU A 101 7.75 5.58 10.83
C LEU A 101 8.30 6.61 9.84
N ASP A 102 9.37 6.29 9.12
CA ASP A 102 9.93 7.17 8.11
C ASP A 102 8.96 7.37 6.93
N HIS A 103 8.31 6.30 6.46
CA HIS A 103 7.27 6.40 5.44
C HIS A 103 6.09 7.28 5.88
N ILE A 104 5.65 7.15 7.12
CA ILE A 104 4.59 7.99 7.69
C ILE A 104 5.01 9.47 7.69
N ARG A 105 6.25 9.78 8.07
CA ARG A 105 6.78 11.15 8.06
C ARG A 105 6.90 11.71 6.65
N TRP A 106 7.39 10.93 5.70
CA TRP A 106 7.46 11.34 4.30
C TRP A 106 6.06 11.55 3.70
N ALA A 107 5.10 10.70 4.07
CA ALA A 107 3.70 10.90 3.69
C ALA A 107 3.17 12.24 4.23
N GLY A 108 3.40 12.53 5.50
CA GLY A 108 3.04 13.82 6.11
C GLY A 108 3.73 15.01 5.43
N GLU A 109 5.02 14.92 5.12
CA GLU A 109 5.77 15.95 4.40
C GLU A 109 5.22 16.23 3.00
N LEU A 110 4.74 15.21 2.32
CA LEU A 110 4.11 15.30 1.01
C LEU A 110 2.62 15.69 1.07
N GLY A 111 2.02 15.75 2.25
CA GLY A 111 0.59 15.94 2.42
C GLY A 111 -0.22 14.75 1.89
N ALA A 112 0.39 13.56 1.82
CA ALA A 112 -0.28 12.35 1.38
C ALA A 112 -1.28 11.88 2.45
N PRO A 113 -2.58 11.75 2.13
CA PRO A 113 -3.59 11.38 3.11
C PRO A 113 -3.55 9.89 3.46
N VAL A 114 -2.93 9.08 2.62
CA VAL A 114 -2.89 7.63 2.74
C VAL A 114 -1.48 7.10 2.50
N LEU A 115 -1.05 6.20 3.39
CA LEU A 115 0.10 5.32 3.21
C LEU A 115 -0.41 3.88 3.10
N VAL A 116 -0.27 3.30 1.94
CA VAL A 116 -0.70 1.93 1.66
C VAL A 116 0.35 0.94 2.13
N TYR A 117 -0.07 -0.11 2.81
CA TYR A 117 0.78 -1.23 3.19
C TYR A 117 0.08 -2.56 2.92
N THR A 118 0.87 -3.62 2.86
CA THR A 118 0.37 -4.99 2.66
C THR A 118 0.80 -5.90 3.79
N ALA A 119 0.17 -7.05 3.87
CA ALA A 119 0.66 -8.14 4.72
C ALA A 119 1.93 -8.78 4.13
N ASN A 120 2.60 -9.60 4.95
CA ASN A 120 3.73 -10.41 4.49
C ASN A 120 3.28 -11.71 3.83
N VAL A 121 4.26 -12.41 3.25
CA VAL A 121 4.05 -13.72 2.65
C VAL A 121 3.43 -14.69 3.66
N ASP A 122 2.42 -15.44 3.22
CA ASP A 122 1.78 -16.48 4.01
C ASP A 122 2.73 -17.66 4.24
N LYS A 123 2.88 -18.05 5.49
CA LYS A 123 3.69 -19.21 5.92
C LYS A 123 2.85 -20.37 6.39
N GLY A 124 1.55 -20.35 6.11
CA GLY A 124 0.59 -21.39 6.46
C GLY A 124 -0.12 -21.17 7.80
N ASP A 125 -1.17 -21.97 8.01
CA ASP A 125 -2.12 -21.79 9.11
C ASP A 125 -1.49 -21.82 10.50
N ALA A 126 -0.49 -22.67 10.70
CA ALA A 126 0.17 -22.85 12.00
C ALA A 126 0.82 -21.58 12.56
N VAL A 127 1.21 -20.64 11.69
CA VAL A 127 1.91 -19.41 12.09
C VAL A 127 1.13 -18.13 11.78
N ARG A 128 -0.01 -18.23 11.08
CA ARG A 128 -0.77 -17.06 10.61
C ARG A 128 -1.21 -16.15 11.75
N GLN A 129 -1.61 -16.70 12.90
CA GLN A 129 -1.92 -15.89 14.06
C GLN A 129 -0.70 -15.11 14.58
N THR A 130 0.48 -15.71 14.58
CA THR A 130 1.73 -15.01 14.96
C THR A 130 2.05 -13.87 13.99
N LEU A 131 1.84 -14.07 12.70
CA LEU A 131 2.03 -13.00 11.69
C LEU A 131 1.04 -11.87 11.90
N TRP A 132 -0.23 -12.20 12.17
CA TRP A 132 -1.28 -11.24 12.53
C TRP A 132 -0.90 -10.39 13.74
N ASP A 133 -0.49 -11.02 14.83
CA ASP A 133 -0.14 -10.33 16.07
C ASP A 133 1.08 -9.40 15.88
N ARG A 134 2.06 -9.84 15.12
CA ARG A 134 3.27 -9.03 14.80
C ARG A 134 2.93 -7.82 13.94
N LEU A 135 2.14 -8.00 12.89
CA LEU A 135 1.72 -6.89 12.04
C LEU A 135 0.83 -5.91 12.83
N SER A 136 -0.11 -6.43 13.62
CA SER A 136 -0.95 -5.63 14.50
C SER A 136 -0.12 -4.77 15.46
N THR A 137 0.89 -5.37 16.09
CA THR A 137 1.84 -4.66 16.99
C THR A 137 2.57 -3.53 16.26
N LEU A 138 3.04 -3.76 15.03
CA LEU A 138 3.68 -2.72 14.22
C LEU A 138 2.73 -1.54 13.98
N ILE A 139 1.52 -1.82 13.47
CA ILE A 139 0.57 -0.76 13.09
C ILE A 139 0.11 0.02 14.32
N GLN A 140 -0.18 -0.65 15.43
CA GLN A 140 -0.52 0.01 16.71
C GLN A 140 0.61 0.94 17.19
N ALA A 141 1.86 0.50 17.12
CA ALA A 141 3.02 1.31 17.51
C ALA A 141 3.23 2.54 16.62
N CYS A 142 2.75 2.50 15.37
CA CYS A 142 2.85 3.60 14.40
C CYS A 142 1.67 4.58 14.47
N ASP A 143 0.53 4.22 15.06
CA ASP A 143 -0.73 4.97 14.96
C ASP A 143 -0.62 6.41 15.47
N GLN A 144 0.08 6.64 16.57
CA GLN A 144 0.25 7.99 17.11
C GLN A 144 1.05 8.90 16.16
N GLU A 145 2.08 8.38 15.50
CA GLU A 145 2.82 9.14 14.49
C GLU A 145 1.96 9.41 13.27
N ALA A 146 1.23 8.41 12.79
CA ALA A 146 0.31 8.56 11.69
C ALA A 146 -0.78 9.62 11.97
N ALA A 147 -1.33 9.63 13.18
CA ALA A 147 -2.28 10.66 13.60
C ALA A 147 -1.66 12.08 13.62
N ARG A 148 -0.41 12.21 14.09
CA ARG A 148 0.30 13.52 14.06
C ARG A 148 0.53 14.03 12.66
N GLN A 149 0.78 13.12 11.71
CA GLN A 149 1.03 13.46 10.31
C GLN A 149 -0.27 13.58 9.49
N GLY A 150 -1.42 13.19 10.04
CA GLY A 150 -2.71 13.18 9.33
C GLY A 150 -2.77 12.09 8.25
N VAL A 151 -2.06 10.98 8.44
CA VAL A 151 -1.91 9.89 7.46
C VAL A 151 -2.72 8.69 7.89
N VAL A 152 -3.57 8.17 7.02
CA VAL A 152 -4.24 6.88 7.20
C VAL A 152 -3.30 5.77 6.74
N MET A 153 -2.98 4.83 7.61
CA MET A 153 -2.29 3.59 7.26
C MET A 153 -3.31 2.60 6.72
N ALA A 154 -3.35 2.40 5.42
CA ALA A 154 -4.36 1.61 4.76
C ALA A 154 -3.82 0.25 4.30
N LEU A 155 -4.44 -0.83 4.80
CA LEU A 155 -4.13 -2.19 4.38
C LEU A 155 -4.72 -2.44 2.99
N GLU A 156 -3.95 -3.08 2.13
CA GLU A 156 -4.41 -3.58 0.84
C GLU A 156 -4.65 -5.09 0.89
N PRO A 157 -5.88 -5.57 0.57
CA PRO A 157 -6.17 -6.98 0.37
C PRO A 157 -5.47 -7.51 -0.88
N ILE A 158 -4.58 -8.49 -0.70
CA ILE A 158 -3.83 -9.12 -1.82
C ILE A 158 -3.85 -10.63 -1.65
N GLU A 159 -4.05 -11.36 -2.74
CA GLU A 159 -4.33 -12.80 -2.78
C GLU A 159 -3.35 -13.67 -1.97
N ARG A 160 -3.93 -14.66 -1.24
CA ARG A 160 -3.18 -15.61 -0.42
C ARG A 160 -2.67 -16.81 -1.22
N HIS A 161 -3.41 -17.28 -2.19
CA HIS A 161 -3.17 -18.61 -2.78
C HIS A 161 -2.58 -18.58 -4.19
N ARG A 162 -2.54 -17.40 -4.81
CA ARG A 162 -2.08 -17.26 -6.19
C ARG A 162 -0.73 -16.53 -6.28
N PHE A 163 -0.67 -15.39 -6.90
CA PHE A 163 0.56 -14.74 -7.32
C PHE A 163 1.41 -14.20 -6.14
N LYS A 164 0.88 -13.31 -5.32
CA LYS A 164 1.63 -12.65 -4.22
C LYS A 164 1.72 -13.48 -2.94
N LYS A 165 0.71 -14.27 -2.64
CA LYS A 165 0.64 -15.21 -1.52
C LYS A 165 0.80 -14.56 -0.14
N LEU A 166 0.03 -13.51 0.15
CA LEU A 166 0.10 -12.78 1.41
C LEU A 166 -0.86 -13.38 2.46
N PHE A 167 -0.47 -13.31 3.75
CA PHE A 167 -1.25 -13.97 4.81
C PHE A 167 -2.59 -13.27 5.11
N LEU A 168 -2.70 -11.95 4.90
CA LEU A 168 -3.96 -11.20 4.89
C LEU A 168 -4.34 -10.94 3.42
N GLY A 169 -4.96 -11.91 2.80
CA GLY A 169 -5.42 -11.86 1.41
C GLY A 169 -6.90 -11.54 1.31
N PRO A 170 -7.81 -12.40 1.78
CA PRO A 170 -9.24 -12.22 1.61
C PRO A 170 -9.76 -10.91 2.21
N THR A 171 -10.62 -10.22 1.45
CA THR A 171 -11.19 -8.92 1.84
C THR A 171 -11.83 -8.95 3.22
N ALA A 172 -12.59 -10.00 3.53
CA ALA A 172 -13.23 -10.16 4.84
C ALA A 172 -12.23 -10.22 6.00
N GLU A 173 -11.09 -10.89 5.82
CA GLU A 173 -10.04 -10.98 6.84
C GLU A 173 -9.32 -9.64 7.00
N CYS A 174 -9.06 -8.92 5.93
CA CYS A 174 -8.48 -7.57 5.98
C CYS A 174 -9.42 -6.59 6.69
N CYS A 175 -10.72 -6.66 6.44
CA CYS A 175 -11.72 -5.89 7.17
C CYS A 175 -11.73 -6.25 8.67
N ALA A 176 -11.62 -7.53 9.02
CA ALA A 176 -11.52 -7.99 10.41
C ALA A 176 -10.24 -7.45 11.08
N PHE A 177 -9.11 -7.42 10.36
CA PHE A 177 -7.85 -6.86 10.85
C PHE A 177 -7.97 -5.37 11.15
N VAL A 178 -8.55 -4.57 10.24
CA VAL A 178 -8.79 -3.13 10.45
C VAL A 178 -9.71 -2.90 11.65
N LYS A 179 -10.81 -3.69 11.77
CA LYS A 179 -11.70 -3.63 12.95
C LYS A 179 -10.96 -3.92 14.26
N HIS A 180 -10.10 -4.96 14.25
CA HIS A 180 -9.26 -5.31 15.42
C HIS A 180 -8.33 -4.15 15.81
N LEU A 181 -7.64 -3.53 14.87
CA LEU A 181 -6.78 -2.37 15.16
C LEU A 181 -7.56 -1.22 15.76
N ARG A 182 -8.74 -0.90 15.24
CA ARG A 182 -9.62 0.17 15.78
C ARG A 182 -10.13 -0.14 17.17
N GLN A 183 -10.47 -1.39 17.45
CA GLN A 183 -10.84 -1.84 18.80
C GLN A 183 -9.67 -1.73 19.78
N ALA A 184 -8.44 -1.87 19.31
CA ALA A 184 -7.22 -1.63 20.09
C ALA A 184 -6.86 -0.13 20.23
N GLY A 185 -7.67 0.78 19.67
CA GLY A 185 -7.50 2.23 19.81
C GLY A 185 -6.81 2.92 18.64
N CYS A 186 -6.46 2.21 17.55
CA CYS A 186 -5.89 2.84 16.38
C CYS A 186 -6.92 3.72 15.67
N THR A 187 -6.55 4.98 15.45
CA THR A 187 -7.41 5.98 14.81
C THR A 187 -7.11 6.14 13.32
N GLN A 188 -5.91 5.71 12.89
CA GLN A 188 -5.42 5.85 11.52
C GLN A 188 -5.39 4.51 10.74
N ALA A 189 -6.03 3.47 11.27
CA ALA A 189 -6.15 2.21 10.55
C ALA A 189 -7.25 2.28 9.47
N GLY A 190 -6.89 2.01 8.20
CA GLY A 190 -7.76 2.05 7.04
C GLY A 190 -7.62 0.85 6.12
N LEU A 191 -8.38 0.87 5.03
CA LEU A 191 -8.37 -0.13 3.97
C LEU A 191 -8.35 0.58 2.61
N ILE A 192 -7.65 0.02 1.64
CA ILE A 192 -7.86 0.32 0.23
C ILE A 192 -8.50 -0.86 -0.48
N MET A 193 -9.02 -0.63 -1.68
CA MET A 193 -9.50 -1.69 -2.55
C MET A 193 -8.75 -1.63 -3.87
N ASP A 194 -8.04 -2.71 -4.20
CA ASP A 194 -7.50 -2.92 -5.54
C ASP A 194 -8.34 -4.00 -6.24
N VAL A 195 -9.07 -3.60 -7.27
CA VAL A 195 -9.92 -4.52 -8.02
C VAL A 195 -9.12 -5.54 -8.82
N THR A 196 -7.82 -5.31 -9.03
CA THR A 196 -6.91 -6.25 -9.69
C THR A 196 -6.81 -7.58 -8.92
N HIS A 197 -6.80 -7.51 -7.58
CA HIS A 197 -6.62 -8.69 -6.73
C HIS A 197 -7.90 -9.51 -6.51
N LEU A 198 -9.09 -8.92 -6.71
CA LEU A 198 -10.36 -9.62 -6.46
C LEU A 198 -10.53 -10.90 -7.29
N PRO A 199 -10.31 -10.91 -8.62
CA PRO A 199 -10.39 -12.15 -9.39
C PRO A 199 -9.29 -13.17 -9.03
N LEU A 200 -8.14 -12.73 -8.55
CA LEU A 200 -7.09 -13.61 -8.04
C LEU A 200 -7.48 -14.26 -6.70
N MET A 201 -8.35 -13.61 -5.92
CA MET A 201 -8.94 -14.13 -4.69
C MET A 201 -10.25 -14.91 -4.93
N GLU A 202 -10.76 -14.92 -6.16
CA GLU A 202 -12.07 -15.49 -6.53
C GLU A 202 -13.23 -14.80 -5.81
N GLU A 203 -13.08 -13.51 -5.53
CA GLU A 203 -14.07 -12.68 -4.84
C GLU A 203 -14.95 -11.92 -5.84
N ASP A 204 -16.27 -11.87 -5.53
CA ASP A 204 -17.21 -10.98 -6.24
C ASP A 204 -16.96 -9.52 -5.84
N ILE A 205 -16.83 -8.65 -6.84
CA ILE A 205 -16.52 -7.25 -6.63
C ILE A 205 -17.58 -6.53 -5.75
N SER A 206 -18.86 -6.83 -5.94
CA SER A 206 -19.95 -6.18 -5.19
C SER A 206 -19.92 -6.62 -3.74
N VAL A 207 -19.62 -7.90 -3.48
CA VAL A 207 -19.48 -8.45 -2.12
C VAL A 207 -18.28 -7.85 -1.43
N ALA A 208 -17.11 -7.81 -2.09
CA ALA A 208 -15.89 -7.25 -1.54
C ALA A 208 -16.05 -5.75 -1.18
N PHE A 209 -16.68 -4.96 -2.07
CA PHE A 209 -16.96 -3.55 -1.80
C PHE A 209 -17.96 -3.36 -0.65
N ALA A 210 -19.02 -4.18 -0.57
CA ALA A 210 -19.99 -4.12 0.53
C ALA A 210 -19.32 -4.39 1.88
N GLN A 211 -18.44 -5.41 1.96
CA GLN A 211 -17.67 -5.72 3.17
C GLN A 211 -16.71 -4.58 3.54
N SER A 212 -16.01 -4.04 2.56
CA SER A 212 -15.03 -2.95 2.76
C SER A 212 -15.71 -1.65 3.19
N ALA A 213 -16.94 -1.38 2.74
CA ALA A 213 -17.69 -0.21 3.14
C ALA A 213 -17.95 -0.14 4.65
N GLU A 214 -18.00 -1.29 5.35
CA GLU A 214 -18.17 -1.34 6.80
C GLU A 214 -16.98 -0.75 7.57
N VAL A 215 -15.78 -0.79 6.99
CA VAL A 215 -14.56 -0.20 7.57
C VAL A 215 -14.16 1.10 6.87
N GLY A 216 -14.82 1.45 5.76
CA GLY A 216 -14.50 2.60 4.93
C GLY A 216 -13.31 2.34 4.01
N ILE A 217 -13.44 2.76 2.76
CA ILE A 217 -12.41 2.63 1.73
C ILE A 217 -11.68 3.96 1.61
N SER A 218 -10.38 3.97 1.87
CA SER A 218 -9.55 5.19 1.85
C SER A 218 -9.04 5.53 0.45
N HIS A 219 -8.90 4.52 -0.42
CA HIS A 219 -8.40 4.66 -1.79
C HIS A 219 -8.82 3.45 -2.63
N ILE A 220 -8.87 3.62 -3.96
CA ILE A 220 -9.22 2.54 -4.89
C ILE A 220 -8.18 2.48 -5.99
N HIS A 221 -7.62 1.29 -6.22
CA HIS A 221 -6.83 0.99 -7.41
C HIS A 221 -7.72 0.29 -8.44
N LEU A 222 -7.60 0.71 -9.69
CA LEU A 222 -8.28 0.12 -10.83
C LEU A 222 -7.26 -0.51 -11.77
N GLY A 223 -7.37 -1.80 -11.97
CA GLY A 223 -6.49 -2.56 -12.84
C GLY A 223 -7.15 -3.86 -13.29
N GLY A 224 -6.40 -4.68 -13.98
CA GLY A 224 -6.82 -6.02 -14.39
C GLY A 224 -5.77 -7.06 -14.01
N ALA A 225 -6.19 -8.32 -13.93
CA ALA A 225 -5.32 -9.45 -13.67
C ALA A 225 -5.42 -10.49 -14.77
N VAL A 226 -4.32 -11.17 -15.06
CA VAL A 226 -4.28 -12.33 -15.96
C VAL A 226 -4.36 -13.60 -15.12
N LEU A 227 -5.44 -14.35 -15.28
CA LEU A 227 -5.75 -15.50 -14.44
C LEU A 227 -5.15 -16.83 -14.95
N ASP A 228 -4.65 -16.89 -16.18
CA ASP A 228 -4.00 -18.08 -16.73
C ASP A 228 -2.60 -18.25 -16.13
N PRO A 229 -2.35 -19.30 -15.31
CA PRO A 229 -1.05 -19.51 -14.69
C PRO A 229 0.08 -19.85 -15.67
N ASN A 230 -0.26 -20.19 -16.93
CA ASN A 230 0.72 -20.44 -17.98
C ASN A 230 1.06 -19.17 -18.77
N SER A 231 0.36 -18.07 -18.54
CA SER A 231 0.65 -16.79 -19.19
C SER A 231 1.95 -16.19 -18.62
N PRO A 232 2.82 -15.61 -19.46
CA PRO A 232 3.96 -14.81 -19.00
C PRO A 232 3.54 -13.55 -18.24
N PHE A 233 2.24 -13.19 -18.29
CA PHE A 233 1.64 -12.03 -17.62
C PHE A 233 0.73 -12.43 -16.43
N TYR A 234 0.87 -13.67 -15.91
CA TYR A 234 0.06 -14.15 -14.78
C TYR A 234 0.21 -13.23 -13.55
N GLY A 235 -0.93 -12.81 -12.97
CA GLY A 235 -1.00 -11.95 -11.80
C GLY A 235 -1.45 -10.53 -12.08
#